data_50a4ec2e8fdd158c0b3c500460cc640b
#
_entry.id   50a4ec2e8fdd158c0b3c500460cc640b
#
_cell.length_a   1.000
_cell.length_b   1.000
_cell.length_c   1.000
_cell.angle_alpha   90.00
_cell.angle_beta   90.00
_cell.angle_gamma   90.00
#
_symmetry.space_group_name_H-M   'P 1'
#
loop_
_entity.id
_entity.type
_entity.pdbx_description
1 polymer ?
#
loop_
_entity_poly.entity_id
_entity_poly.type
_entity_poly.pdbx_seq_one_letter_code
_entity_poly.pdbx_strand_id
1 'polypeptide(L)'
;LAVIGTALLWFGWFGFNGGSSLEPNLQGVSAALATTVAAAAAGLVSMLMSKAVDGRYDAIMAISGVLGGLVMITPNAGYVDPGASLVLGVLAGVVTFGATKIMEKYLYQIDDPIGGFPVHGVNGVLGSMLVPVFARPDVSGLPVAGLLYGGGTDALVWLGIQTLGIAVVCTLVFFASYAFIKVSSAFVKVRAAFEEEAAGLDLVDHGVYKEEIPAKTVGPLAKESTA
;
A
#
# COMPACT_ATOMS: atom_id res chain seq x y z
N LEU A 1 3.51 -17.13 -4.89
CA LEU A 1 4.13 -16.64 -3.64
C LEU A 1 3.53 -15.30 -3.20
N ALA A 2 3.39 -14.28 -4.07
CA ALA A 2 2.85 -12.96 -3.72
C ALA A 2 1.46 -13.03 -3.05
N VAL A 3 0.54 -13.88 -3.53
CA VAL A 3 -0.79 -14.09 -2.93
C VAL A 3 -0.68 -14.61 -1.50
N ILE A 4 0.21 -15.59 -1.27
CA ILE A 4 0.45 -16.15 0.08
C ILE A 4 1.01 -15.07 0.99
N GLY A 5 2.01 -14.31 0.50
CA GLY A 5 2.59 -13.18 1.25
C GLY A 5 1.54 -12.14 1.63
N THR A 6 0.66 -11.78 0.71
CA THR A 6 -0.44 -10.83 0.96
C THR A 6 -1.43 -11.36 2.01
N ALA A 7 -1.77 -12.66 1.95
CA ALA A 7 -2.64 -13.28 2.95
C ALA A 7 -2.01 -13.26 4.36
N LEU A 8 -0.72 -13.54 4.46
CA LEU A 8 0.02 -13.48 5.73
C LEU A 8 0.12 -12.04 6.26
N LEU A 9 0.39 -11.07 5.36
CA LEU A 9 0.40 -9.65 5.72
C LEU A 9 -0.97 -9.19 6.22
N TRP A 10 -2.05 -9.55 5.51
CA TRP A 10 -3.41 -9.18 5.93
C TRP A 10 -3.74 -9.78 7.31
N PHE A 11 -3.40 -11.04 7.50
CA PHE A 11 -3.57 -11.68 8.83
C PHE A 11 -2.81 -10.92 9.92
N GLY A 12 -1.53 -10.60 9.69
CA GLY A 12 -0.72 -9.81 10.62
C GLY A 12 -1.28 -8.40 10.88
N TRP A 13 -1.99 -7.84 9.90
CA TRP A 13 -2.59 -6.51 10.01
C TRP A 13 -3.74 -6.42 11.01
N PHE A 14 -4.40 -7.52 11.32
CA PHE A 14 -5.35 -7.56 12.45
C PHE A 14 -4.65 -7.28 13.77
N GLY A 15 -3.45 -7.85 13.96
CA GLY A 15 -2.60 -7.52 15.11
C GLY A 15 -2.09 -6.08 15.05
N PHE A 16 -1.69 -5.61 13.87
CA PHE A 16 -1.19 -4.25 13.70
C PHE A 16 -2.26 -3.20 14.04
N ASN A 17 -3.44 -3.26 13.44
CA ASN A 17 -4.51 -2.27 13.66
C ASN A 17 -5.34 -2.57 14.92
N GLY A 18 -5.86 -3.80 15.06
CA GLY A 18 -6.67 -4.19 16.20
C GLY A 18 -5.87 -4.23 17.51
N GLY A 19 -4.64 -4.76 17.46
CA GLY A 19 -3.74 -4.81 18.61
C GLY A 19 -3.25 -3.43 19.07
N SER A 20 -3.31 -2.41 18.23
CA SER A 20 -2.94 -1.03 18.59
C SER A 20 -3.90 -0.39 19.61
N SER A 21 -5.06 -1.00 19.88
CA SER A 21 -5.91 -0.61 21.03
C SER A 21 -5.27 -0.92 22.38
N LEU A 22 -4.23 -1.78 22.41
CA LEU A 22 -3.47 -2.22 23.60
C LEU A 22 -4.28 -2.96 24.66
N GLU A 23 -5.56 -3.23 24.39
CA GLU A 23 -6.47 -3.97 25.24
C GLU A 23 -7.60 -4.64 24.43
N PRO A 24 -8.20 -5.73 24.89
CA PRO A 24 -9.31 -6.40 24.23
C PRO A 24 -10.62 -5.62 24.42
N ASN A 25 -10.81 -4.57 23.62
CA ASN A 25 -11.97 -3.69 23.65
C ASN A 25 -12.72 -3.61 22.32
N LEU A 26 -13.87 -2.92 22.31
CA LEU A 26 -14.68 -2.75 21.09
C LEU A 26 -13.95 -1.95 20.00
N GLN A 27 -13.06 -1.05 20.38
CA GLN A 27 -12.26 -0.27 19.43
C GLN A 27 -11.32 -1.18 18.63
N GLY A 28 -10.65 -2.14 19.29
CA GLY A 28 -9.81 -3.12 18.61
C GLY A 28 -10.58 -4.02 17.64
N VAL A 29 -11.79 -4.44 18.02
CA VAL A 29 -12.69 -5.21 17.14
C VAL A 29 -13.16 -4.36 15.95
N SER A 30 -13.54 -3.12 16.19
CA SER A 30 -13.92 -2.17 15.14
C SER A 30 -12.77 -1.91 14.16
N ALA A 31 -11.54 -1.74 14.68
CA ALA A 31 -10.34 -1.58 13.86
C ALA A 31 -10.06 -2.80 12.97
N ALA A 32 -10.24 -4.01 13.49
CA ALA A 32 -10.10 -5.24 12.69
C ALA A 32 -11.16 -5.32 11.56
N LEU A 33 -12.40 -4.94 11.85
CA LEU A 33 -13.46 -4.89 10.85
C LEU A 33 -13.17 -3.83 9.78
N ALA A 34 -12.80 -2.61 10.20
CA ALA A 34 -12.43 -1.52 9.29
C ALA A 34 -11.29 -1.93 8.36
N THR A 35 -10.29 -2.63 8.90
CA THR A 35 -9.15 -3.17 8.15
C THR A 35 -9.61 -4.13 7.05
N THR A 36 -10.51 -5.06 7.39
CA THR A 36 -11.05 -6.04 6.43
C THR A 36 -11.83 -5.37 5.32
N VAL A 37 -12.74 -4.45 5.66
CA VAL A 37 -13.59 -3.75 4.69
C VAL A 37 -12.75 -2.94 3.71
N ALA A 38 -11.79 -2.15 4.21
CA ALA A 38 -10.96 -1.32 3.37
C ALA A 38 -10.04 -2.13 2.43
N ALA A 39 -9.40 -3.18 2.95
CA ALA A 39 -8.55 -4.04 2.15
C ALA A 39 -9.31 -4.75 1.02
N ALA A 40 -10.47 -5.33 1.33
CA ALA A 40 -11.32 -6.01 0.35
C ALA A 40 -11.81 -5.04 -0.74
N ALA A 41 -12.30 -3.86 -0.35
CA ALA A 41 -12.76 -2.84 -1.29
C ALA A 41 -11.63 -2.35 -2.20
N ALA A 42 -10.46 -2.08 -1.65
CA ALA A 42 -9.31 -1.58 -2.41
C ALA A 42 -8.80 -2.60 -3.43
N GLY A 43 -8.69 -3.87 -3.04
CA GLY A 43 -8.31 -4.95 -3.95
C GLY A 43 -9.28 -5.12 -5.11
N LEU A 44 -10.60 -5.10 -4.82
CA LEU A 44 -11.63 -5.18 -5.83
C LEU A 44 -11.57 -3.99 -6.80
N VAL A 45 -11.46 -2.77 -6.27
CA VAL A 45 -11.42 -1.55 -7.10
C VAL A 45 -10.19 -1.54 -7.99
N SER A 46 -9.00 -1.81 -7.46
CA SER A 46 -7.77 -1.86 -8.26
C SER A 46 -7.85 -2.91 -9.37
N MET A 47 -8.41 -4.08 -9.09
CA MET A 47 -8.62 -5.14 -10.07
C MET A 47 -9.63 -4.71 -11.17
N LEU A 48 -10.73 -4.05 -10.80
CA LEU A 48 -11.69 -3.54 -11.75
C LEU A 48 -11.12 -2.41 -12.61
N MET A 49 -10.30 -1.54 -12.04
CA MET A 49 -9.60 -0.49 -12.78
C MET A 49 -8.61 -1.08 -13.78
N SER A 50 -7.85 -2.12 -13.41
CA SER A 50 -6.97 -2.81 -14.35
C SER A 50 -7.75 -3.40 -15.51
N LYS A 51 -8.95 -3.98 -15.26
CA LYS A 51 -9.82 -4.46 -16.34
C LYS A 51 -10.33 -3.34 -17.22
N ALA A 52 -10.70 -2.20 -16.65
CA ALA A 52 -11.25 -1.08 -17.40
C ALA A 52 -10.19 -0.35 -18.25
N VAL A 53 -8.96 -0.23 -17.76
CA VAL A 53 -7.88 0.54 -18.40
C VAL A 53 -6.96 -0.35 -19.23
N ASP A 54 -6.53 -1.49 -18.68
CA ASP A 54 -5.55 -2.39 -19.30
C ASP A 54 -6.22 -3.57 -20.04
N GLY A 55 -7.56 -3.67 -20.00
CA GLY A 55 -8.33 -4.72 -20.71
C GLY A 55 -8.32 -6.09 -20.02
N ARG A 56 -7.58 -6.28 -18.92
CA ARG A 56 -7.43 -7.57 -18.23
C ARG A 56 -7.57 -7.42 -16.71
N TYR A 57 -8.00 -8.49 -16.05
CA TYR A 57 -7.93 -8.58 -14.59
C TYR A 57 -6.49 -8.89 -14.17
N ASP A 58 -5.83 -7.94 -13.54
CA ASP A 58 -4.44 -8.10 -13.11
C ASP A 58 -4.40 -8.52 -11.62
N ALA A 59 -3.89 -9.72 -11.38
CA ALA A 59 -3.81 -10.27 -10.03
C ALA A 59 -2.79 -9.52 -9.15
N ILE A 60 -1.69 -9.04 -9.72
CA ILE A 60 -0.69 -8.27 -8.98
C ILE A 60 -1.26 -6.90 -8.59
N MET A 61 -2.01 -6.26 -9.52
CA MET A 61 -2.70 -5.01 -9.21
C MET A 61 -3.76 -5.20 -8.12
N ALA A 62 -4.51 -6.32 -8.14
CA ALA A 62 -5.46 -6.64 -7.07
C ALA A 62 -4.76 -6.79 -5.71
N ILE A 63 -3.62 -7.50 -5.67
CA ILE A 63 -2.79 -7.65 -4.46
C ILE A 63 -2.28 -6.29 -3.98
N SER A 64 -1.74 -5.46 -4.87
CA SER A 64 -1.27 -4.12 -4.56
C SER A 64 -2.40 -3.25 -4.01
N GLY A 65 -3.60 -3.38 -4.58
CA GLY A 65 -4.82 -2.72 -4.07
C GLY A 65 -5.17 -3.16 -2.65
N VAL A 66 -5.16 -4.46 -2.36
CA VAL A 66 -5.37 -4.98 -0.99
C VAL A 66 -4.38 -4.34 -0.02
N LEU A 67 -3.09 -4.36 -0.35
CA LEU A 67 -2.06 -3.79 0.51
C LEU A 67 -2.21 -2.27 0.65
N GLY A 68 -2.53 -1.54 -0.44
CA GLY A 68 -2.83 -0.12 -0.39
C GLY A 68 -4.02 0.22 0.51
N GLY A 69 -5.07 -0.63 0.49
CA GLY A 69 -6.21 -0.53 1.39
C GLY A 69 -5.84 -0.73 2.85
N LEU A 70 -5.01 -1.73 3.14
CA LEU A 70 -4.45 -1.98 4.47
C LEU A 70 -3.64 -0.77 4.96
N VAL A 71 -2.80 -0.19 4.11
CA VAL A 71 -1.98 0.98 4.45
C VAL A 71 -2.85 2.22 4.70
N MET A 72 -3.78 2.55 3.79
CA MET A 72 -4.63 3.75 3.93
C MET A 72 -5.52 3.69 5.16
N ILE A 73 -6.05 2.50 5.51
CA ILE A 73 -6.90 2.36 6.69
C ILE A 73 -6.13 2.37 8.00
N THR A 74 -4.84 2.04 7.99
CA THR A 74 -4.03 1.90 9.21
C THR A 74 -4.14 3.09 10.17
N PRO A 75 -3.92 4.34 9.76
CA PRO A 75 -4.07 5.48 10.67
C PRO A 75 -5.54 5.77 11.04
N ASN A 76 -6.49 5.24 10.31
CA ASN A 76 -7.93 5.49 10.47
C ASN A 76 -8.68 4.39 11.24
N ALA A 77 -8.14 3.17 11.30
CA ALA A 77 -8.87 1.97 11.71
C ALA A 77 -9.56 2.06 13.07
N GLY A 78 -8.94 2.73 14.05
CA GLY A 78 -9.52 2.98 15.38
C GLY A 78 -10.40 4.22 15.48
N TYR A 79 -10.64 4.94 14.39
CA TYR A 79 -11.30 6.24 14.37
C TYR A 79 -12.53 6.31 13.48
N VAL A 80 -12.77 5.30 12.64
CA VAL A 80 -13.82 5.32 11.61
C VAL A 80 -14.77 4.14 11.73
N ASP A 81 -15.98 4.32 11.26
CA ASP A 81 -16.96 3.25 11.14
C ASP A 81 -16.77 2.41 9.86
N PRO A 82 -17.47 1.27 9.72
CA PRO A 82 -17.37 0.42 8.53
C PRO A 82 -17.77 1.12 7.22
N GLY A 83 -18.68 2.11 7.27
CA GLY A 83 -19.08 2.88 6.08
C GLY A 83 -17.96 3.77 5.58
N ALA A 84 -17.30 4.52 6.47
CA ALA A 84 -16.11 5.30 6.16
C ALA A 84 -14.95 4.41 5.72
N SER A 85 -14.79 3.23 6.32
CA SER A 85 -13.77 2.25 5.92
C SER A 85 -13.95 1.78 4.48
N LEU A 86 -15.19 1.59 4.04
CA LEU A 86 -15.50 1.25 2.65
C LEU A 86 -15.08 2.38 1.70
N VAL A 87 -15.41 3.63 2.03
CA VAL A 87 -15.02 4.80 1.22
C VAL A 87 -13.50 4.93 1.13
N LEU A 88 -12.80 4.79 2.26
CA LEU A 88 -11.33 4.82 2.30
C LEU A 88 -10.72 3.68 1.49
N GLY A 89 -11.32 2.48 1.53
CA GLY A 89 -10.89 1.34 0.73
C GLY A 89 -11.06 1.57 -0.77
N VAL A 90 -12.21 2.11 -1.20
CA VAL A 90 -12.44 2.48 -2.60
C VAL A 90 -11.40 3.52 -3.05
N LEU A 91 -11.18 4.55 -2.24
CA LEU A 91 -10.18 5.58 -2.51
C LEU A 91 -8.77 4.98 -2.61
N ALA A 92 -8.40 4.09 -1.68
CA ALA A 92 -7.11 3.41 -1.71
C ALA A 92 -6.90 2.60 -2.99
N GLY A 93 -7.92 1.91 -3.46
CA GLY A 93 -7.87 1.14 -4.71
C GLY A 93 -7.60 2.04 -5.92
N VAL A 94 -8.32 3.17 -6.02
CA VAL A 94 -8.11 4.17 -7.09
C VAL A 94 -6.72 4.77 -7.00
N VAL A 95 -6.30 5.17 -5.80
CA VAL A 95 -4.99 5.78 -5.56
C VAL A 95 -3.84 4.82 -5.88
N THR A 96 -3.93 3.57 -5.42
CA THR A 96 -2.91 2.56 -5.70
C THR A 96 -2.76 2.34 -7.20
N PHE A 97 -3.88 2.12 -7.92
CA PHE A 97 -3.85 1.94 -9.36
C PHE A 97 -3.27 3.18 -10.07
N GLY A 98 -3.80 4.38 -9.76
CA GLY A 98 -3.37 5.63 -10.39
C GLY A 98 -1.90 5.96 -10.12
N ALA A 99 -1.45 5.83 -8.89
CA ALA A 99 -0.05 6.06 -8.52
C ALA A 99 0.90 5.07 -9.21
N THR A 100 0.53 3.79 -9.30
CA THR A 100 1.32 2.79 -10.05
C THR A 100 1.43 3.18 -11.51
N LYS A 101 0.33 3.57 -12.18
CA LYS A 101 0.36 4.01 -13.58
C LYS A 101 1.19 5.29 -13.78
N ILE A 102 1.17 6.21 -12.83
CA ILE A 102 2.01 7.41 -12.87
C ILE A 102 3.50 7.04 -12.75
N MET A 103 3.83 6.14 -11.81
CA MET A 103 5.21 5.65 -11.64
C MET A 103 5.71 4.97 -12.91
N GLU A 104 4.95 4.03 -13.45
CA GLU A 104 5.30 3.31 -14.69
C GLU A 104 5.52 4.24 -15.87
N LYS A 105 4.69 5.27 -16.02
CA LYS A 105 4.71 6.14 -17.20
C LYS A 105 5.70 7.30 -17.11
N TYR A 106 5.79 7.94 -15.95
CA TYR A 106 6.51 9.21 -15.82
C TYR A 106 7.73 9.14 -14.90
N LEU A 107 7.78 8.15 -14.03
CA LEU A 107 8.83 8.00 -13.01
C LEU A 107 9.53 6.64 -13.12
N TYR A 108 9.51 6.04 -14.31
CA TYR A 108 10.11 4.72 -14.57
C TYR A 108 11.61 4.65 -14.25
N GLN A 109 12.30 5.81 -14.17
CA GLN A 109 13.70 5.90 -13.74
C GLN A 109 13.88 5.62 -12.24
N ILE A 110 12.79 5.74 -11.44
CA ILE A 110 12.77 5.32 -10.06
C ILE A 110 12.41 3.83 -10.08
N ASP A 111 13.42 3.01 -9.85
CA ASP A 111 13.32 1.56 -9.90
C ASP A 111 12.51 1.04 -8.69
N ASP A 112 11.20 0.94 -8.85
CA ASP A 112 10.26 0.41 -7.84
C ASP A 112 9.48 -0.79 -8.39
N PRO A 113 10.15 -1.95 -8.55
CA PRO A 113 9.59 -3.12 -9.24
C PRO A 113 8.40 -3.76 -8.51
N ILE A 114 8.26 -3.52 -7.21
CA ILE A 114 7.19 -4.09 -6.38
C ILE A 114 6.06 -3.09 -6.07
N GLY A 115 6.18 -1.85 -6.54
CA GLY A 115 5.19 -0.80 -6.27
C GLY A 115 5.16 -0.35 -4.80
N GLY A 116 6.31 -0.37 -4.13
CA GLY A 116 6.42 0.00 -2.72
C GLY A 116 5.98 1.43 -2.46
N PHE A 117 6.37 2.38 -3.30
CA PHE A 117 5.99 3.79 -3.15
C PHE A 117 4.50 4.04 -3.39
N PRO A 118 3.85 3.57 -4.47
CA PRO A 118 2.40 3.65 -4.64
C PRO A 118 1.61 3.05 -3.49
N VAL A 119 1.99 1.87 -3.03
CA VAL A 119 1.27 1.13 -1.98
C VAL A 119 1.48 1.77 -0.61
N HIS A 120 2.72 2.03 -0.20
CA HIS A 120 3.03 2.47 1.16
C HIS A 120 3.18 3.99 1.28
N GLY A 121 3.94 4.63 0.37
CA GLY A 121 4.19 6.06 0.43
C GLY A 121 2.92 6.88 0.19
N VAL A 122 2.28 6.67 -0.96
CA VAL A 122 1.11 7.47 -1.35
C VAL A 122 -0.10 7.19 -0.46
N ASN A 123 -0.44 5.91 -0.25
CA ASN A 123 -1.58 5.55 0.61
C ASN A 123 -1.32 5.88 2.09
N GLY A 124 -0.08 5.78 2.57
CA GLY A 124 0.27 6.14 3.94
C GLY A 124 0.11 7.63 4.23
N VAL A 125 0.61 8.48 3.32
CA VAL A 125 0.43 9.94 3.42
C VAL A 125 -1.05 10.31 3.37
N LEU A 126 -1.78 9.85 2.36
CA LEU A 126 -3.20 10.16 2.21
C LEU A 126 -4.02 9.61 3.37
N GLY A 127 -3.80 8.35 3.77
CA GLY A 127 -4.50 7.76 4.92
C GLY A 127 -4.31 8.58 6.19
N SER A 128 -3.09 9.02 6.47
CA SER A 128 -2.80 9.85 7.63
C SER A 128 -3.47 11.22 7.56
N MET A 129 -3.56 11.84 6.38
CA MET A 129 -4.27 13.11 6.19
C MET A 129 -5.79 12.98 6.32
N LEU A 130 -6.34 11.77 6.12
CA LEU A 130 -7.78 11.54 6.15
C LEU A 130 -8.32 11.26 7.56
N VAL A 131 -7.47 11.03 8.56
CA VAL A 131 -7.91 10.87 9.96
C VAL A 131 -8.74 12.07 10.43
N PRO A 132 -8.25 13.33 10.37
CA PRO A 132 -9.03 14.49 10.77
C PRO A 132 -10.23 14.80 9.86
N VAL A 133 -10.38 14.08 8.75
CA VAL A 133 -11.57 14.20 7.89
C VAL A 133 -12.68 13.24 8.32
N PHE A 134 -12.31 11.97 8.61
CA PHE A 134 -13.25 10.87 8.83
C PHE A 134 -13.39 10.43 10.29
N ALA A 135 -12.64 10.98 11.24
CA ALA A 135 -12.67 10.55 12.63
C ALA A 135 -14.03 10.78 13.30
N ARG A 136 -14.48 9.76 14.03
CA ARG A 136 -15.72 9.74 14.80
C ARG A 136 -15.46 9.62 16.28
N PRO A 137 -15.91 10.56 17.13
CA PRO A 137 -15.74 10.51 18.58
C PRO A 137 -16.34 9.27 19.23
N ASP A 138 -17.48 8.80 18.73
CA ASP A 138 -18.19 7.61 19.24
C ASP A 138 -17.46 6.29 18.91
N VAL A 139 -16.53 6.29 17.97
CA VAL A 139 -15.66 5.15 17.65
C VAL A 139 -14.31 5.29 18.34
N SER A 140 -13.70 6.47 18.26
CA SER A 140 -12.34 6.71 18.73
C SER A 140 -12.21 7.02 20.22
N GLY A 141 -13.30 7.47 20.84
CA GLY A 141 -13.27 8.05 22.19
C GLY A 141 -12.56 9.40 22.30
N LEU A 142 -12.12 9.97 21.17
CA LEU A 142 -11.47 11.29 21.15
C LEU A 142 -12.50 12.42 21.26
N PRO A 143 -12.13 13.56 21.86
CA PRO A 143 -13.05 14.70 22.02
C PRO A 143 -13.31 15.48 20.72
N VAL A 144 -12.46 15.30 19.70
CA VAL A 144 -12.54 16.05 18.43
C VAL A 144 -13.10 15.15 17.33
N ALA A 145 -14.19 15.62 16.70
CA ALA A 145 -14.74 15.00 15.51
C ALA A 145 -13.95 15.39 14.25
N GLY A 146 -13.97 14.53 13.24
CA GLY A 146 -13.46 14.87 11.91
C GLY A 146 -14.32 15.89 11.19
N LEU A 147 -13.80 16.46 10.10
CA LEU A 147 -14.49 17.50 9.30
C LEU A 147 -15.89 17.07 8.85
N LEU A 148 -16.06 15.81 8.46
CA LEU A 148 -17.34 15.27 7.99
C LEU A 148 -18.36 15.07 9.12
N TYR A 149 -17.91 15.08 10.36
CA TYR A 149 -18.75 14.84 11.55
C TYR A 149 -18.86 16.06 12.47
N GLY A 150 -18.65 17.24 11.91
CA GLY A 150 -18.89 18.51 12.61
C GLY A 150 -17.70 19.04 13.42
N GLY A 151 -16.48 18.56 13.16
CA GLY A 151 -15.27 19.00 13.88
C GLY A 151 -14.85 20.46 13.62
N GLY A 152 -15.40 21.10 12.56
CA GLY A 152 -15.22 22.52 12.32
C GLY A 152 -13.76 22.98 12.31
N THR A 153 -13.49 24.08 13.03
CA THR A 153 -12.14 24.68 13.12
C THR A 153 -11.14 23.75 13.79
N ASP A 154 -11.55 22.97 14.79
CA ASP A 154 -10.66 22.07 15.52
C ASP A 154 -10.15 20.94 14.61
N ALA A 155 -11.02 20.41 13.74
CA ALA A 155 -10.61 19.42 12.74
C ALA A 155 -9.66 20.01 11.68
N LEU A 156 -9.81 21.29 11.30
CA LEU A 156 -8.87 21.98 10.42
C LEU A 156 -7.51 22.18 11.07
N VAL A 157 -7.47 22.55 12.35
CA VAL A 157 -6.23 22.64 13.12
C VAL A 157 -5.57 21.26 13.21
N TRP A 158 -6.36 20.21 13.50
CA TRP A 158 -5.86 18.83 13.52
C TRP A 158 -5.27 18.44 12.17
N LEU A 159 -5.95 18.73 11.04
CA LEU A 159 -5.44 18.47 9.70
C LEU A 159 -4.11 19.20 9.45
N GLY A 160 -3.97 20.44 9.91
CA GLY A 160 -2.72 21.19 9.82
C GLY A 160 -1.57 20.53 10.60
N ILE A 161 -1.84 20.13 11.84
CA ILE A 161 -0.86 19.42 12.69
C ILE A 161 -0.47 18.08 12.06
N GLN A 162 -1.45 17.31 11.56
CA GLN A 162 -1.22 16.03 10.89
C GLN A 162 -0.35 16.20 9.64
N THR A 163 -0.64 17.20 8.83
CA THR A 163 0.14 17.52 7.62
C THR A 163 1.58 17.90 7.97
N LEU A 164 1.78 18.72 9.00
CA LEU A 164 3.11 19.07 9.49
C LEU A 164 3.87 17.82 9.99
N GLY A 165 3.21 16.97 10.78
CA GLY A 165 3.79 15.71 11.25
C GLY A 165 4.24 14.81 10.10
N ILE A 166 3.39 14.64 9.08
CA ILE A 166 3.71 13.87 7.87
C ILE A 166 4.92 14.48 7.15
N ALA A 167 4.95 15.79 6.95
CA ALA A 167 6.07 16.46 6.29
C ALA A 167 7.40 16.25 7.04
N VAL A 168 7.38 16.36 8.36
CA VAL A 168 8.56 16.12 9.21
C VAL A 168 9.02 14.67 9.11
N VAL A 169 8.10 13.69 9.23
CA VAL A 169 8.42 12.27 9.17
C VAL A 169 8.94 11.89 7.78
N CYS A 170 8.28 12.32 6.71
CA CYS A 170 8.72 12.04 5.34
C CYS A 170 10.11 12.60 5.07
N THR A 171 10.39 13.84 5.51
CA THR A 171 11.70 14.47 5.37
C THR A 171 12.77 13.71 6.13
N LEU A 172 12.51 13.41 7.41
CA LEU A 172 13.46 12.69 8.26
C LEU A 172 13.77 11.30 7.67
N VAL A 173 12.73 10.54 7.32
CA VAL A 173 12.89 9.17 6.79
C VAL A 173 13.64 9.19 5.46
N PHE A 174 13.32 10.15 4.57
CA PHE A 174 14.01 10.27 3.29
C PHE A 174 15.53 10.49 3.49
N PHE A 175 15.92 11.47 4.29
CA PHE A 175 17.34 11.77 4.50
C PHE A 175 18.05 10.68 5.31
N ALA A 176 17.40 10.10 6.31
CA ALA A 176 17.96 9.01 7.09
C ALA A 176 18.20 7.76 6.23
N SER A 177 17.20 7.38 5.40
CA SER A 177 17.32 6.24 4.49
C SER A 177 18.38 6.48 3.43
N TYR A 178 18.43 7.69 2.86
CA TYR A 178 19.46 8.08 1.89
C TYR A 178 20.86 7.98 2.49
N ALA A 179 21.06 8.54 3.68
CA ALA A 179 22.33 8.48 4.39
C ALA A 179 22.73 7.02 4.70
N PHE A 180 21.76 6.22 5.20
CA PHE A 180 22.00 4.81 5.49
C PHE A 180 22.43 4.02 4.26
N ILE A 181 21.73 4.18 3.12
CA ILE A 181 22.09 3.50 1.86
C ILE A 181 23.48 3.95 1.39
N LYS A 182 23.80 5.26 1.47
CA LYS A 182 25.12 5.78 1.08
C LYS A 182 26.24 5.23 1.95
N VAL A 183 26.03 5.15 3.26
CA VAL A 183 27.02 4.55 4.16
C VAL A 183 27.16 3.06 3.88
N SER A 184 26.05 2.33 3.74
CA SER A 184 26.09 0.89 3.44
C SER A 184 26.78 0.59 2.13
N SER A 185 26.59 1.42 1.10
CA SER A 185 27.22 1.25 -0.22
C SER A 185 28.75 1.39 -0.21
N ALA A 186 29.32 1.96 0.86
CA ALA A 186 30.76 2.00 1.04
C ALA A 186 31.36 0.65 1.54
N PHE A 187 30.54 -0.22 2.10
CA PHE A 187 30.97 -1.49 2.69
C PHE A 187 30.48 -2.72 1.91
N VAL A 188 29.31 -2.60 1.26
CA VAL A 188 28.69 -3.71 0.52
C VAL A 188 28.16 -3.21 -0.83
N LYS A 189 28.16 -4.11 -1.82
CA LYS A 189 27.58 -3.86 -3.13
C LYS A 189 26.05 -3.83 -2.98
N VAL A 190 25.46 -2.64 -3.07
CA VAL A 190 24.01 -2.43 -2.88
C VAL A 190 23.21 -2.72 -4.15
N ARG A 191 23.84 -2.58 -5.34
CA ARG A 191 23.22 -2.86 -6.63
C ARG A 191 24.02 -3.90 -7.40
N ALA A 192 23.33 -4.85 -8.00
CA ALA A 192 23.93 -5.83 -8.90
C ALA A 192 24.55 -5.15 -10.15
N ALA A 193 25.54 -5.75 -10.77
CA ALA A 193 26.07 -5.29 -12.05
C ALA A 193 25.06 -5.58 -13.17
N PHE A 194 25.12 -4.83 -14.25
CA PHE A 194 24.22 -5.00 -15.40
C PHE A 194 24.27 -6.45 -15.94
N GLU A 195 25.45 -7.03 -16.00
CA GLU A 195 25.66 -8.41 -16.47
C GLU A 195 24.99 -9.44 -15.55
N GLU A 196 25.00 -9.19 -14.25
CA GLU A 196 24.36 -10.04 -13.23
C GLU A 196 22.82 -9.92 -13.33
N GLU A 197 22.30 -8.71 -13.49
CA GLU A 197 20.88 -8.48 -13.72
C GLU A 197 20.40 -9.14 -15.03
N ALA A 198 21.18 -9.03 -16.09
CA ALA A 198 20.88 -9.62 -17.40
C ALA A 198 20.91 -11.17 -17.36
N ALA A 199 21.80 -11.76 -16.59
CA ALA A 199 21.87 -13.20 -16.39
C ALA A 199 20.74 -13.75 -15.51
N GLY A 200 20.15 -12.89 -14.66
CA GLY A 200 19.14 -13.22 -13.66
C GLY A 200 19.74 -13.47 -12.28
N LEU A 201 19.28 -12.71 -11.28
CA LEU A 201 19.84 -12.75 -9.92
C LEU A 201 19.64 -14.10 -9.23
N ASP A 202 18.54 -14.80 -9.52
CA ASP A 202 18.32 -16.16 -8.98
C ASP A 202 19.44 -17.13 -9.42
N LEU A 203 19.94 -16.98 -10.66
CA LEU A 203 21.06 -17.77 -11.15
C LEU A 203 22.39 -17.33 -10.51
N VAL A 204 22.63 -16.02 -10.45
CA VAL A 204 23.91 -15.46 -10.00
C VAL A 204 24.11 -15.67 -8.49
N ASP A 205 23.07 -15.38 -7.69
CA ASP A 205 23.17 -15.40 -6.23
C ASP A 205 22.88 -16.78 -5.63
N HIS A 206 22.00 -17.56 -6.27
CA HIS A 206 21.49 -18.81 -5.69
C HIS A 206 21.72 -20.03 -6.57
N GLY A 207 22.28 -19.89 -7.78
CA GLY A 207 22.49 -21.00 -8.71
C GLY A 207 21.19 -21.64 -9.23
N VAL A 208 20.08 -20.94 -9.13
CA VAL A 208 18.76 -21.44 -9.55
C VAL A 208 18.53 -21.11 -11.01
N TYR A 209 18.51 -22.14 -11.85
CA TYR A 209 18.17 -21.99 -13.26
C TYR A 209 16.65 -21.88 -13.43
N LYS A 210 16.21 -20.94 -14.25
CA LYS A 210 14.82 -20.89 -14.70
C LYS A 210 14.61 -22.11 -15.62
N GLU A 211 13.78 -23.06 -15.23
CA GLU A 211 13.35 -24.11 -16.15
C GLU A 211 12.61 -23.43 -17.31
N GLU A 212 13.13 -23.59 -18.52
CA GLU A 212 12.38 -23.19 -19.73
C GLU A 212 11.12 -24.06 -19.79
N ILE A 213 9.95 -23.43 -19.57
CA ILE A 213 8.68 -24.11 -19.81
C ILE A 213 8.64 -24.44 -21.31
N PRO A 214 8.65 -25.72 -21.70
CA PRO A 214 8.64 -26.06 -23.13
C PRO A 214 7.51 -25.35 -23.83
N ALA A 215 7.78 -24.72 -24.97
CA ALA A 215 6.81 -23.93 -25.73
C ALA A 215 5.50 -24.66 -26.06
N LYS A 216 5.46 -25.98 -25.92
CA LYS A 216 4.27 -26.84 -26.08
C LYS A 216 3.26 -26.75 -24.93
N THR A 217 3.64 -26.21 -23.76
CA THR A 217 2.76 -26.05 -22.58
C THR A 217 2.08 -24.69 -22.53
N VAL A 218 2.49 -23.75 -23.38
CA VAL A 218 1.89 -22.43 -23.46
C VAL A 218 0.81 -22.47 -24.54
N GLY A 219 -0.45 -22.49 -24.13
CA GLY A 219 -1.59 -22.54 -25.04
C GLY A 219 -1.64 -21.34 -26.01
N PRO A 220 -2.53 -21.37 -27.03
CA PRO A 220 -2.57 -20.38 -28.12
C PRO A 220 -2.68 -18.92 -27.70
N LEU A 221 -3.18 -18.63 -26.49
CA LEU A 221 -3.38 -17.28 -25.97
C LEU A 221 -2.09 -16.49 -25.65
N ALA A 222 -0.94 -17.17 -25.55
CA ALA A 222 0.34 -16.51 -25.28
C ALA A 222 1.04 -15.99 -26.54
N LYS A 223 0.54 -16.33 -27.74
CA LYS A 223 1.14 -15.89 -29.02
C LYS A 223 0.68 -14.50 -29.48
N GLU A 224 -0.38 -13.94 -28.89
CA GLU A 224 -0.92 -12.64 -29.29
C GLU A 224 -0.32 -11.43 -28.52
N SER A 225 0.52 -11.67 -27.52
CA SER A 225 1.08 -10.59 -26.70
C SER A 225 2.49 -10.12 -27.13
N THR A 226 3.02 -10.64 -28.23
CA THR A 226 4.37 -10.28 -28.75
C THR A 226 4.34 -9.68 -30.15
N ALA A 227 3.19 -9.12 -30.58
CA ALA A 227 3.08 -8.36 -31.84
C ALA A 227 2.81 -6.89 -31.56
#